data_daa4ec9d667d01846218cb215c6c765f
#
_entry.id   daa4ec9d667d01846218cb215c6c765f
#
_cell.length_a   1.000
_cell.length_b   1.000
_cell.length_c   1.000
_cell.angle_alpha   90.00
_cell.angle_beta   90.00
_cell.angle_gamma   90.00
#
_symmetry.space_group_name_H-M   'P 1'
#
loop_
_entity.id
_entity.type
_entity.pdbx_description
1 polymer ?
#
loop_
_entity_poly.entity_id
_entity_poly.type
_entity_poly.pdbx_seq_one_letter_code
_entity_poly.pdbx_strand_id
1 'polypeptide(L)'
;MQRTEIATLGEFGLIDRLTKDIKLTQQTTIKGVGDDAAVIDNTGKQTLITTDLLLEGIHFNLIYSPLKHLGYKAAVVNFSDIYAMNGIPQQITVSLGIDKRMSVEDLETFYSGVKLACEVY
;
A
#
# COMPACT_ATOMS: atom_id res chain seq x y z
N MET A 1 8.30 -13.37 -18.50
CA MET A 1 7.93 -12.13 -17.78
C MET A 1 9.10 -11.15 -17.81
N GLN A 2 8.81 -9.90 -18.06
CA GLN A 2 9.84 -8.85 -18.03
C GLN A 2 10.33 -8.66 -16.58
N ARG A 3 11.63 -8.40 -16.44
CA ARG A 3 12.22 -8.05 -15.14
C ARG A 3 12.90 -6.69 -15.24
N THR A 4 12.47 -5.75 -14.41
CA THR A 4 13.09 -4.43 -14.30
C THR A 4 13.74 -4.32 -12.92
N GLU A 5 15.03 -3.99 -12.91
CA GLU A 5 15.75 -3.77 -11.64
C GLU A 5 15.30 -2.47 -11.00
N ILE A 6 15.13 -2.51 -9.68
CA ILE A 6 14.66 -1.35 -8.90
C ILE A 6 15.62 -0.18 -9.07
N ALA A 7 16.93 -0.45 -9.05
CA ALA A 7 17.93 0.60 -9.19
C ALA A 7 17.82 1.39 -10.49
N THR A 8 17.24 0.79 -11.54
CA THR A 8 17.03 1.47 -12.82
C THR A 8 16.07 2.65 -12.71
N LEU A 9 15.04 2.52 -11.87
CA LEU A 9 14.04 3.57 -11.68
C LEU A 9 14.41 4.55 -10.55
N GLY A 10 15.16 4.11 -9.54
CA GLY A 10 15.40 4.86 -8.32
C GLY A 10 14.15 4.94 -7.46
N GLU A 11 14.24 5.66 -6.35
CA GLU A 11 13.15 5.75 -5.38
C GLU A 11 11.90 6.40 -5.97
N PHE A 12 12.03 7.60 -6.51
CA PHE A 12 10.87 8.35 -7.01
C PHE A 12 10.30 7.72 -8.28
N GLY A 13 11.15 7.19 -9.15
CA GLY A 13 10.71 6.47 -10.35
C GLY A 13 9.91 5.21 -10.00
N LEU A 14 10.35 4.48 -8.97
CA LEU A 14 9.62 3.31 -8.48
C LEU A 14 8.25 3.72 -7.91
N ILE A 15 8.21 4.74 -7.07
CA ILE A 15 6.95 5.24 -6.50
C ILE A 15 5.98 5.64 -7.61
N ASP A 16 6.44 6.40 -8.59
CA ASP A 16 5.61 6.81 -9.72
C ASP A 16 5.05 5.61 -10.48
N ARG A 17 5.89 4.61 -10.76
CA ARG A 17 5.45 3.42 -11.49
C ARG A 17 4.40 2.60 -10.73
N LEU A 18 4.56 2.46 -9.41
CA LEU A 18 3.62 1.71 -8.58
C LEU A 18 2.29 2.42 -8.39
N THR A 19 2.28 3.75 -8.43
CA THR A 19 1.11 4.55 -8.06
C THR A 19 0.49 5.34 -9.20
N LYS A 20 1.00 5.21 -10.43
CA LYS A 20 0.59 6.02 -11.58
C LYS A 20 -0.90 5.96 -11.91
N ASP A 21 -1.57 4.87 -11.58
CA ASP A 21 -2.99 4.66 -11.87
C ASP A 21 -3.88 4.85 -10.63
N ILE A 22 -3.31 5.30 -9.51
CA ILE A 22 -4.08 5.57 -8.30
C ILE A 22 -4.77 6.93 -8.43
N LYS A 23 -6.07 6.94 -8.15
CA LYS A 23 -6.89 8.16 -8.18
C LYS A 23 -7.39 8.49 -6.79
N LEU A 24 -7.50 9.77 -6.49
CA LEU A 24 -8.10 10.22 -5.23
C LEU A 24 -9.60 9.96 -5.28
N THR A 25 -10.09 9.19 -4.32
CA THR A 25 -11.52 8.84 -4.22
C THR A 25 -12.18 9.42 -2.99
N GLN A 26 -11.40 9.83 -1.99
CA GLN A 26 -11.92 10.37 -0.73
C GLN A 26 -11.87 11.90 -0.75
N GLN A 27 -12.97 12.53 -0.37
CA GLN A 27 -13.04 13.99 -0.31
C GLN A 27 -12.08 14.58 0.73
N THR A 28 -11.74 13.81 1.76
CA THR A 28 -10.79 14.24 2.80
C THR A 28 -9.35 14.31 2.30
N THR A 29 -9.02 13.63 1.21
CA THR A 29 -7.68 13.66 0.64
C THR A 29 -7.52 14.89 -0.25
N ILE A 30 -6.80 15.89 0.23
CA ILE A 30 -6.51 17.11 -0.53
C ILE A 30 -5.37 16.84 -1.50
N LYS A 31 -4.35 16.12 -1.05
CA LYS A 31 -3.19 15.73 -1.86
C LYS A 31 -2.76 14.33 -1.48
N GLY A 32 -2.69 13.45 -2.46
CA GLY A 32 -2.22 12.08 -2.26
C GLY A 32 -0.73 11.92 -2.53
N VAL A 33 -0.34 10.83 -3.19
CA VAL A 33 1.05 10.55 -3.53
C VAL A 33 1.59 11.57 -4.54
N GLY A 34 2.88 11.86 -4.47
CA GLY A 34 3.58 12.68 -5.44
C GLY A 34 4.37 13.85 -4.86
N ASP A 35 4.44 13.97 -3.55
CA ASP A 35 5.22 14.99 -2.85
C ASP A 35 5.74 14.40 -1.53
N ASP A 36 6.36 15.22 -0.71
CA ASP A 36 6.96 14.79 0.56
C ASP A 36 5.93 14.27 1.55
N ALA A 37 4.70 14.75 1.47
CA ALA A 37 3.62 14.29 2.35
C ALA A 37 2.27 14.37 1.64
N ALA A 38 1.32 13.53 2.08
CA ALA A 38 -0.08 13.68 1.72
C ALA A 38 -0.73 14.77 2.58
N VAL A 39 -1.80 15.37 2.06
CA VAL A 39 -2.59 16.36 2.80
C VAL A 39 -4.00 15.82 2.97
N ILE A 40 -4.44 15.71 4.22
CA ILE A 40 -5.73 15.18 4.59
C ILE A 40 -6.47 16.20 5.46
N ASP A 41 -7.72 16.45 5.13
CA ASP A 41 -8.58 17.34 5.91
C ASP A 41 -9.69 16.52 6.57
N ASN A 42 -9.60 16.39 7.90
CA ASN A 42 -10.59 15.70 8.72
C ASN A 42 -11.33 16.67 9.65
N THR A 43 -11.53 17.88 9.22
CA THR A 43 -12.17 18.92 10.03
C THR A 43 -13.51 18.46 10.60
N GLY A 44 -13.67 18.61 11.92
CA GLY A 44 -14.91 18.27 12.62
C GLY A 44 -15.09 16.79 12.93
N LYS A 45 -14.08 15.94 12.66
CA LYS A 45 -14.13 14.50 12.93
C LYS A 45 -12.89 14.02 13.65
N GLN A 46 -13.02 12.90 14.34
CA GLN A 46 -11.88 12.22 14.92
C GLN A 46 -11.21 11.33 13.89
N THR A 47 -9.90 11.23 13.97
CA THR A 47 -9.10 10.40 13.08
C THR A 47 -8.61 9.17 13.83
N LEU A 48 -8.85 7.99 13.24
CA LEU A 48 -8.27 6.74 13.71
C LEU A 48 -7.06 6.43 12.85
N ILE A 49 -5.97 6.03 13.49
CA ILE A 49 -4.73 5.64 12.80
C ILE A 49 -4.32 4.28 13.33
N THR A 50 -4.03 3.36 12.41
CA THR A 50 -3.48 2.05 12.73
C THR A 50 -2.36 1.72 11.77
N THR A 51 -1.47 0.85 12.20
CA THR A 51 -0.38 0.36 11.38
C THR A 51 -0.01 -1.05 11.80
N ASP A 52 0.30 -1.89 10.82
CA ASP A 52 0.78 -3.25 11.04
C ASP A 52 2.06 -3.47 10.26
N LEU A 53 2.98 -4.19 10.85
CA LEU A 53 4.21 -4.62 10.21
C LEU A 53 4.08 -6.11 9.85
N LEU A 54 4.28 -6.44 8.59
CA LEU A 54 4.33 -7.83 8.14
C LEU A 54 5.78 -8.18 7.78
N LEU A 55 6.31 -9.21 8.41
CA LEU A 55 7.67 -9.67 8.19
C LEU A 55 7.67 -11.08 7.61
N GLU A 56 8.47 -11.29 6.56
CA GLU A 56 8.66 -12.63 6.00
C GLU A 56 9.25 -13.56 7.06
N GLY A 57 8.75 -14.79 7.11
CA GLY A 57 9.16 -15.79 8.08
C GLY A 57 8.44 -15.71 9.42
N ILE A 58 7.76 -14.60 9.71
CA ILE A 58 6.99 -14.39 10.93
C ILE A 58 5.49 -14.31 10.63
N HIS A 59 5.10 -13.39 9.75
CA HIS A 59 3.70 -13.15 9.41
C HIS A 59 3.28 -13.80 8.10
N PHE A 60 4.25 -14.11 7.22
CA PHE A 60 4.03 -14.76 5.95
C PHE A 60 5.34 -15.41 5.48
N ASN A 61 5.25 -16.21 4.41
CA ASN A 61 6.42 -16.78 3.76
C ASN A 61 6.21 -16.70 2.24
N LEU A 62 7.13 -16.04 1.53
CA LEU A 62 7.03 -15.81 0.08
C LEU A 62 7.03 -17.12 -0.72
N ILE A 63 7.56 -18.22 -0.16
CA ILE A 63 7.50 -19.54 -0.81
C ILE A 63 6.05 -20.02 -0.95
N TYR A 64 5.20 -19.67 0.02
CA TYR A 64 3.81 -20.14 0.09
C TYR A 64 2.77 -19.08 -0.20
N SER A 65 3.14 -17.79 -0.13
CA SER A 65 2.20 -16.69 -0.27
C SER A 65 2.42 -15.95 -1.59
N PRO A 66 1.47 -16.00 -2.55
CA PRO A 66 1.54 -15.18 -3.74
C PRO A 66 1.60 -13.70 -3.39
N LEU A 67 2.41 -12.93 -4.11
CA LEU A 67 2.61 -11.51 -3.82
C LEU A 67 1.32 -10.70 -3.89
N LYS A 68 0.43 -11.03 -4.80
CA LYS A 68 -0.88 -10.35 -4.88
C LYS A 68 -1.71 -10.58 -3.61
N HIS A 69 -1.75 -11.82 -3.13
CA HIS A 69 -2.47 -12.14 -1.88
C HIS A 69 -1.83 -11.45 -0.68
N LEU A 70 -0.51 -11.36 -0.67
CA LEU A 70 0.21 -10.65 0.38
C LEU A 70 -0.15 -9.16 0.40
N GLY A 71 -0.19 -8.51 -0.76
CA GLY A 71 -0.59 -7.12 -0.87
C GLY A 71 -2.03 -6.90 -0.38
N TYR A 72 -2.93 -7.78 -0.79
CA TYR A 72 -4.32 -7.74 -0.32
C TYR A 72 -4.39 -7.89 1.20
N LYS A 73 -3.71 -8.88 1.76
CA LYS A 73 -3.66 -9.10 3.20
C LYS A 73 -3.09 -7.91 3.95
N ALA A 74 -2.01 -7.32 3.45
CA ALA A 74 -1.37 -6.17 4.09
C ALA A 74 -2.34 -4.99 4.25
N ALA A 75 -3.17 -4.75 3.25
CA ALA A 75 -4.19 -3.72 3.34
C ALA A 75 -5.33 -4.12 4.26
N VAL A 76 -5.88 -5.32 4.10
CA VAL A 76 -7.07 -5.78 4.81
C VAL A 76 -6.86 -5.88 6.32
N VAL A 77 -5.68 -6.30 6.80
CA VAL A 77 -5.43 -6.36 8.25
C VAL A 77 -5.54 -4.98 8.90
N ASN A 78 -5.14 -3.94 8.17
CA ASN A 78 -5.28 -2.57 8.66
C ASN A 78 -6.72 -2.08 8.58
N PHE A 79 -7.43 -2.38 7.51
CA PHE A 79 -8.85 -2.02 7.39
C PHE A 79 -9.67 -2.70 8.50
N SER A 80 -9.35 -3.95 8.81
CA SER A 80 -10.01 -4.70 9.88
C SER A 80 -9.91 -3.98 11.23
N ASP A 81 -8.75 -3.44 11.55
CA ASP A 81 -8.54 -2.71 12.80
C ASP A 81 -9.36 -1.42 12.86
N ILE A 82 -9.47 -0.72 11.73
CA ILE A 82 -10.30 0.49 11.63
C ILE A 82 -11.79 0.13 11.80
N TYR A 83 -12.25 -0.93 11.12
CA TYR A 83 -13.63 -1.39 11.29
C TYR A 83 -13.93 -1.84 12.71
N ALA A 84 -12.97 -2.49 13.39
CA ALA A 84 -13.13 -2.91 14.78
C ALA A 84 -13.36 -1.74 15.72
N MET A 85 -12.88 -0.55 15.37
CA MET A 85 -13.07 0.69 16.13
C MET A 85 -14.26 1.50 15.60
N ASN A 86 -15.11 0.90 14.79
CA ASN A 86 -16.28 1.53 14.18
C ASN A 86 -15.91 2.73 13.29
N GLY A 87 -14.73 2.70 12.69
CA GLY A 87 -14.27 3.72 11.77
C GLY A 87 -14.48 3.33 10.31
N ILE A 88 -14.20 4.27 9.43
CA ILE A 88 -14.29 4.07 7.99
C ILE A 88 -12.89 4.27 7.40
N PRO A 89 -12.27 3.23 6.80
CA PRO A 89 -10.99 3.40 6.14
C PRO A 89 -11.10 4.39 4.98
N GLN A 90 -10.19 5.34 4.90
CA GLN A 90 -10.20 6.35 3.84
C GLN A 90 -8.87 6.47 3.10
N GLN A 91 -7.77 6.44 3.82
CA GLN A 91 -6.44 6.54 3.23
C GLN A 91 -5.54 5.45 3.82
N ILE A 92 -4.55 5.04 3.05
CA ILE A 92 -3.46 4.19 3.53
C ILE A 92 -2.12 4.82 3.20
N THR A 93 -1.13 4.52 4.02
CA THR A 93 0.27 4.74 3.70
C THR A 93 0.95 3.39 3.64
N VAL A 94 1.90 3.26 2.73
CA VAL A 94 2.63 2.01 2.53
C VAL A 94 4.12 2.29 2.68
N SER A 95 4.75 1.58 3.61
CA SER A 95 6.20 1.60 3.77
C SER A 95 6.74 0.23 3.39
N LEU A 96 7.69 0.18 2.49
CA LEU A 96 8.27 -1.05 1.99
C LEU A 96 9.75 -1.14 2.33
N GLY A 97 10.13 -2.20 3.02
CA GLY A 97 11.53 -2.61 3.10
C GLY A 97 11.78 -3.62 1.99
N ILE A 98 12.61 -3.26 1.02
CA ILE A 98 12.77 -4.02 -0.21
C ILE A 98 14.16 -4.64 -0.28
N ASP A 99 14.20 -5.95 -0.54
CA ASP A 99 15.42 -6.69 -0.84
C ASP A 99 15.74 -6.54 -2.33
N LYS A 100 17.03 -6.46 -2.67
CA LYS A 100 17.49 -6.36 -4.08
C LYS A 100 17.13 -7.57 -4.94
N ARG A 101 16.71 -8.69 -4.33
CA ARG A 101 16.20 -9.85 -5.06
C ARG A 101 14.85 -9.58 -5.71
N MET A 102 14.11 -8.60 -5.22
CA MET A 102 12.79 -8.25 -5.76
C MET A 102 12.94 -7.37 -7.00
N SER A 103 12.10 -7.62 -7.98
CA SER A 103 12.01 -6.81 -9.19
C SER A 103 10.89 -5.78 -9.07
N VAL A 104 10.86 -4.83 -9.99
CA VAL A 104 9.75 -3.87 -10.10
C VAL A 104 8.45 -4.62 -10.37
N GLU A 105 8.49 -5.64 -11.22
CA GLU A 105 7.32 -6.44 -11.55
C GLU A 105 6.77 -7.20 -10.33
N ASP A 106 7.66 -7.67 -9.44
CA ASP A 106 7.24 -8.27 -8.16
C ASP A 106 6.45 -7.28 -7.31
N LEU A 107 6.93 -6.04 -7.22
CA LEU A 107 6.27 -4.99 -6.46
C LEU A 107 4.95 -4.55 -7.10
N GLU A 108 4.90 -4.54 -8.42
CA GLU A 108 3.64 -4.26 -9.14
C GLU A 108 2.59 -5.33 -8.82
N THR A 109 3.01 -6.59 -8.74
CA THR A 109 2.11 -7.70 -8.36
C THR A 109 1.62 -7.52 -6.92
N PHE A 110 2.49 -7.18 -6.00
CA PHE A 110 2.12 -6.86 -4.62
C PHE A 110 1.10 -5.72 -4.58
N TYR A 111 1.38 -4.63 -5.27
CA TYR A 111 0.49 -3.46 -5.30
C TYR A 111 -0.85 -3.75 -5.97
N SER A 112 -0.90 -4.69 -6.89
CA SER A 112 -2.19 -5.10 -7.49
C SER A 112 -3.14 -5.64 -6.43
N GLY A 113 -2.60 -6.35 -5.44
CA GLY A 113 -3.37 -6.83 -4.30
C GLY A 113 -3.82 -5.70 -3.36
N VAL A 114 -2.91 -4.76 -3.06
CA VAL A 114 -3.25 -3.57 -2.27
C VAL A 114 -4.38 -2.77 -2.94
N LYS A 115 -4.24 -2.51 -4.24
CA LYS A 115 -5.25 -1.77 -5.01
C LYS A 115 -6.60 -2.48 -5.01
N LEU A 116 -6.59 -3.80 -5.17
CA LEU A 116 -7.81 -4.59 -5.14
C LEU A 116 -8.52 -4.46 -3.78
N ALA A 117 -7.79 -4.55 -2.68
CA ALA A 117 -8.34 -4.36 -1.35
C ALA A 117 -8.96 -2.97 -1.19
N CYS A 118 -8.29 -1.93 -1.70
CA CYS A 118 -8.80 -0.57 -1.65
C CYS A 118 -10.07 -0.38 -2.50
N GLU A 119 -10.24 -1.15 -3.58
CA GLU A 119 -11.46 -1.10 -4.40
C GLU A 119 -12.62 -1.82 -3.72
N VAL A 120 -12.35 -2.89 -2.99
CA VAL A 120 -13.38 -3.72 -2.33
C VAL A 120 -13.87 -3.07 -1.04
N TYR A 121 -12.99 -2.42 -0.30
CA TYR A 121 -13.27 -1.83 1.03
C TYR A 121 -13.04 -0.29 1.03
#